data_8adf9cdf1f5999d26aff1ce00ca5ee52
#
_entry.id   8adf9cdf1f5999d26aff1ce00ca5ee52
#
_cell.length_a   1.000
_cell.length_b   1.000
_cell.length_c   1.000
_cell.angle_alpha   90.00
_cell.angle_beta   90.00
_cell.angle_gamma   90.00
#
_symmetry.space_group_name_H-M   'P 1'
#
loop_
_entity.id
_entity.type
_entity.pdbx_description
1 polymer ?
#
loop_
_entity_poly.entity_id
_entity_poly.type
_entity_poly.pdbx_seq_one_letter_code
_entity_poly.pdbx_strand_id
1 'polypeptide(L)'
;MEFLTNEKLTIVGAAGMIGSNMAQTAMMMKLTPNICLYDPFAPALEGVAEELYHCGFEGVNLTYTSDIKEALTGASYIVSSGGAARKAGMTREDLLKGNAEIAAQFGKDVRQYCPNVKHIVVIFNPADITGLITLLYSGLKPSQVSTLAALDSTRLQNELVKYFHIPASDIQNCRTYGGHGEQMAVFASTTKIKGEPLTDFIGTTRLPLNEWEELKVRVIQGGKHIIDLRGRSSFQSPAYLSIEMIAAAMGGQPFRWPAGTY
;
A
#
# COMPACT_ATOMS: atom_id res chain seq x y z
N MET A 1 -7.66 6.19 -23.72
CA MET A 1 -7.02 5.04 -23.02
C MET A 1 -8.13 4.16 -22.47
N GLU A 2 -8.12 2.87 -22.76
CA GLU A 2 -9.13 1.93 -22.26
C GLU A 2 -8.88 1.56 -20.81
N PHE A 3 -9.90 1.10 -20.09
CA PHE A 3 -9.76 0.54 -18.74
C PHE A 3 -9.04 -0.81 -18.79
N LEU A 4 -8.29 -1.12 -17.75
CA LEU A 4 -7.53 -2.37 -17.64
C LEU A 4 -8.45 -3.59 -17.53
N THR A 5 -9.58 -3.44 -16.81
CA THR A 5 -10.64 -4.45 -16.66
C THR A 5 -11.99 -3.78 -16.47
N ASN A 6 -13.08 -4.55 -16.60
CA ASN A 6 -14.45 -4.08 -16.28
C ASN A 6 -14.94 -4.63 -14.91
N GLU A 7 -14.07 -5.29 -14.16
CA GLU A 7 -14.45 -5.91 -12.89
C GLU A 7 -14.50 -4.90 -11.74
N LYS A 8 -15.35 -5.15 -10.75
CA LYS A 8 -15.53 -4.25 -9.60
C LYS A 8 -14.29 -4.24 -8.70
N LEU A 9 -13.78 -3.04 -8.44
CA LEU A 9 -12.78 -2.75 -7.41
C LEU A 9 -13.48 -2.11 -6.20
N THR A 10 -13.30 -2.70 -5.02
CA THR A 10 -13.77 -2.11 -3.77
C THR A 10 -12.59 -1.57 -2.96
N ILE A 11 -12.70 -0.31 -2.52
CA ILE A 11 -11.71 0.36 -1.67
C ILE A 11 -12.30 0.48 -0.27
N VAL A 12 -11.68 -0.21 0.69
CA VAL A 12 -12.10 -0.27 2.09
C VAL A 12 -11.27 0.71 2.92
N GLY A 13 -11.95 1.51 3.76
CA GLY A 13 -11.34 2.62 4.47
C GLY A 13 -11.25 3.90 3.62
N ALA A 14 -12.21 4.08 2.73
CA ALA A 14 -12.18 5.10 1.69
C ALA A 14 -12.34 6.54 2.21
N ALA A 15 -12.96 6.74 3.38
CA ALA A 15 -13.05 8.05 4.01
C ALA A 15 -11.71 8.57 4.54
N GLY A 16 -10.73 7.68 4.73
CA GLY A 16 -9.39 8.04 5.17
C GLY A 16 -8.53 8.62 4.04
N MET A 17 -7.44 9.32 4.41
CA MET A 17 -6.54 9.95 3.44
C MET A 17 -5.89 8.94 2.48
N ILE A 18 -5.57 7.73 2.94
CA ILE A 18 -5.01 6.70 2.09
C ILE A 18 -6.09 6.20 1.13
N GLY A 19 -7.28 5.84 1.63
CA GLY A 19 -8.36 5.29 0.82
C GLY A 19 -8.86 6.27 -0.25
N SER A 20 -9.03 7.54 0.07
CA SER A 20 -9.42 8.57 -0.90
C SER A 20 -8.37 8.74 -2.02
N ASN A 21 -7.08 8.74 -1.65
CA ASN A 21 -5.99 8.78 -2.65
C ASN A 21 -5.89 7.49 -3.48
N MET A 22 -6.21 6.32 -2.91
CA MET A 22 -6.34 5.07 -3.69
C MET A 22 -7.42 5.20 -4.76
N ALA A 23 -8.59 5.72 -4.38
CA ALA A 23 -9.70 5.91 -5.31
C ALA A 23 -9.30 6.83 -6.46
N GLN A 24 -8.76 8.00 -6.17
CA GLN A 24 -8.27 8.93 -7.17
C GLN A 24 -7.21 8.29 -8.08
N THR A 25 -6.23 7.59 -7.49
CA THR A 25 -5.16 6.91 -8.24
C THR A 25 -5.73 5.84 -9.18
N ALA A 26 -6.67 5.01 -8.71
CA ALA A 26 -7.30 3.97 -9.52
C ALA A 26 -8.05 4.55 -10.72
N MET A 27 -8.74 5.68 -10.54
CA MET A 27 -9.42 6.41 -11.61
C MET A 27 -8.43 7.01 -12.60
N MET A 28 -7.38 7.67 -12.14
CA MET A 28 -6.33 8.25 -12.98
C MET A 28 -5.61 7.19 -13.82
N MET A 29 -5.34 6.02 -13.22
CA MET A 29 -4.71 4.88 -13.90
C MET A 29 -5.69 4.09 -14.79
N LYS A 30 -6.99 4.43 -14.79
CA LYS A 30 -8.05 3.72 -15.54
C LYS A 30 -8.05 2.21 -15.28
N LEU A 31 -8.00 1.81 -14.01
CA LEU A 31 -7.97 0.39 -13.68
C LEU A 31 -9.29 -0.31 -14.03
N THR A 32 -10.41 0.29 -13.64
CA THR A 32 -11.76 -0.20 -13.93
C THR A 32 -12.75 0.95 -13.92
N PRO A 33 -13.82 0.88 -14.72
CA PRO A 33 -14.92 1.83 -14.59
C PRO A 33 -15.74 1.62 -13.32
N ASN A 34 -15.70 0.44 -12.68
CA ASN A 34 -16.59 0.07 -11.57
C ASN A 34 -15.84 0.13 -10.23
N ILE A 35 -15.92 1.28 -9.56
CA ILE A 35 -15.26 1.52 -8.27
C ILE A 35 -16.30 1.71 -7.18
N CYS A 36 -16.17 0.96 -6.08
CA CYS A 36 -16.99 1.09 -4.89
C CYS A 36 -16.13 1.55 -3.70
N LEU A 37 -16.55 2.63 -3.06
CA LEU A 37 -15.94 3.13 -1.84
C LEU A 37 -16.71 2.61 -0.64
N TYR A 38 -15.99 2.12 0.36
CA TYR A 38 -16.57 1.68 1.63
C TYR A 38 -15.85 2.32 2.81
N ASP A 39 -16.65 2.84 3.72
CA ASP A 39 -16.19 3.25 5.05
C ASP A 39 -17.38 3.24 6.01
N PRO A 40 -17.22 2.77 7.27
CA PRO A 40 -18.30 2.81 8.24
C PRO A 40 -18.69 4.23 8.65
N PHE A 41 -17.85 5.24 8.38
CA PHE A 41 -18.12 6.64 8.70
C PHE A 41 -18.75 7.37 7.50
N ALA A 42 -20.06 7.22 7.33
CA ALA A 42 -20.83 7.68 6.20
C ALA A 42 -20.64 9.18 5.84
N PRO A 43 -20.64 10.16 6.78
CA PRO A 43 -20.51 11.57 6.40
C PRO A 43 -19.19 11.90 5.72
N ALA A 44 -18.08 11.34 6.20
CA ALA A 44 -16.77 11.58 5.57
C ALA A 44 -16.65 10.84 4.24
N LEU A 45 -17.26 9.66 4.12
CA LEU A 45 -17.29 8.89 2.88
C LEU A 45 -18.05 9.62 1.77
N GLU A 46 -19.20 10.21 2.09
CA GLU A 46 -19.98 11.04 1.17
C GLU A 46 -19.15 12.23 0.69
N GLY A 47 -18.46 12.94 1.61
CA GLY A 47 -17.60 14.06 1.26
C GLY A 47 -16.45 13.67 0.31
N VAL A 48 -15.84 12.48 0.50
CA VAL A 48 -14.83 11.95 -0.42
C VAL A 48 -15.42 11.63 -1.79
N ALA A 49 -16.60 11.01 -1.82
CA ALA A 49 -17.27 10.68 -3.08
C ALA A 49 -17.63 11.95 -3.88
N GLU A 50 -18.18 12.97 -3.22
CA GLU A 50 -18.48 14.26 -3.85
C GLU A 50 -17.22 14.92 -4.42
N GLU A 51 -16.12 14.97 -3.67
CA GLU A 51 -14.86 15.52 -4.15
C GLU A 51 -14.32 14.77 -5.38
N LEU A 52 -14.47 13.44 -5.41
CA LEU A 52 -14.07 12.62 -6.56
C LEU A 52 -14.98 12.83 -7.77
N TYR A 53 -16.30 13.03 -7.58
CA TYR A 53 -17.21 13.42 -8.67
C TYR A 53 -16.80 14.78 -9.27
N HIS A 54 -16.37 15.73 -8.45
CA HIS A 54 -15.90 17.04 -8.93
C HIS A 54 -14.60 16.96 -9.75
N CYS A 55 -13.84 15.85 -9.69
CA CYS A 55 -12.70 15.62 -10.59
C CYS A 55 -13.11 15.36 -12.05
N GLY A 56 -14.37 15.02 -12.31
CA GLY A 56 -14.89 14.83 -13.67
C GLY A 56 -14.27 13.65 -14.44
N PHE A 57 -13.93 12.55 -13.76
CA PHE A 57 -13.39 11.35 -14.41
C PHE A 57 -14.42 10.72 -15.35
N GLU A 58 -14.11 10.72 -16.64
CA GLU A 58 -15.01 10.17 -17.66
C GLU A 58 -15.05 8.64 -17.64
N GLY A 59 -16.24 8.08 -17.81
CA GLY A 59 -16.47 6.65 -17.93
C GLY A 59 -16.34 5.86 -16.63
N VAL A 60 -16.23 6.53 -15.49
CA VAL A 60 -16.16 5.88 -14.17
C VAL A 60 -17.55 5.84 -13.56
N ASN A 61 -17.97 4.64 -13.13
CA ASN A 61 -19.13 4.37 -12.29
C ASN A 61 -18.64 4.27 -10.84
N LEU A 62 -18.61 5.41 -10.14
CA LEU A 62 -18.23 5.48 -8.74
C LEU A 62 -19.48 5.29 -7.89
N THR A 63 -19.42 4.35 -6.95
CA THR A 63 -20.43 4.13 -5.92
C THR A 63 -19.80 4.21 -4.55
N TYR A 64 -20.60 4.53 -3.52
CA TYR A 64 -20.14 4.53 -2.14
C TYR A 64 -21.22 4.04 -1.20
N THR A 65 -20.84 3.35 -0.14
CA THR A 65 -21.77 2.79 0.85
C THR A 65 -21.07 2.56 2.19
N SER A 66 -21.85 2.65 3.28
CA SER A 66 -21.42 2.24 4.62
C SER A 66 -21.90 0.82 4.99
N ASP A 67 -22.53 0.12 4.07
CA ASP A 67 -22.91 -1.29 4.21
C ASP A 67 -21.82 -2.18 3.59
N ILE A 68 -21.12 -2.93 4.43
CA ILE A 68 -20.03 -3.84 4.00
C ILE A 68 -20.53 -4.92 3.05
N LYS A 69 -21.77 -5.41 3.21
CA LYS A 69 -22.38 -6.39 2.32
C LYS A 69 -22.53 -5.83 0.91
N GLU A 70 -23.07 -4.62 0.80
CA GLU A 70 -23.24 -3.93 -0.50
C GLU A 70 -21.87 -3.66 -1.14
N ALA A 71 -20.90 -3.20 -0.37
CA ALA A 71 -19.56 -2.91 -0.83
C ALA A 71 -18.86 -4.14 -1.41
N LEU A 72 -18.95 -5.28 -0.74
CA LEU A 72 -18.24 -6.51 -1.10
C LEU A 72 -18.97 -7.33 -2.16
N THR A 73 -20.31 -7.23 -2.25
CA THR A 73 -21.08 -8.01 -3.23
C THR A 73 -20.60 -7.69 -4.66
N GLY A 74 -20.18 -8.74 -5.38
CA GLY A 74 -19.67 -8.62 -6.75
C GLY A 74 -18.25 -8.05 -6.88
N ALA A 75 -17.53 -7.79 -5.77
CA ALA A 75 -16.15 -7.35 -5.83
C ALA A 75 -15.23 -8.45 -6.35
N SER A 76 -14.47 -8.16 -7.40
CA SER A 76 -13.40 -9.02 -7.89
C SER A 76 -12.03 -8.66 -7.31
N TYR A 77 -11.85 -7.40 -6.96
CA TYR A 77 -10.60 -6.88 -6.39
C TYR A 77 -10.90 -5.97 -5.20
N ILE A 78 -10.07 -6.04 -4.17
CA ILE A 78 -10.22 -5.23 -2.97
C ILE A 78 -8.87 -4.66 -2.55
N VAL A 79 -8.84 -3.38 -2.19
CA VAL A 79 -7.70 -2.78 -1.48
C VAL A 79 -8.22 -2.24 -0.15
N SER A 80 -7.61 -2.68 0.96
CA SER A 80 -8.06 -2.31 2.31
C SER A 80 -7.01 -1.52 3.08
N SER A 81 -7.36 -0.28 3.40
CA SER A 81 -6.68 0.58 4.39
C SER A 81 -7.52 0.76 5.67
N GLY A 82 -8.52 -0.05 5.85
CA GLY A 82 -9.60 0.10 6.84
C GLY A 82 -9.24 -0.16 8.30
N GLY A 83 -7.96 -0.08 8.67
CA GLY A 83 -7.54 -0.21 10.06
C GLY A 83 -7.68 1.08 10.86
N ALA A 84 -7.70 0.96 12.19
CA ALA A 84 -7.65 2.09 13.09
C ALA A 84 -6.25 2.74 13.08
N ALA A 85 -6.21 4.07 13.07
CA ALA A 85 -4.96 4.81 13.26
C ALA A 85 -4.57 4.82 14.76
N ARG A 86 -3.26 4.83 15.04
CA ARG A 86 -2.76 4.96 16.40
C ARG A 86 -3.15 6.31 16.99
N LYS A 87 -3.85 6.31 18.12
CA LYS A 87 -4.22 7.51 18.87
C LYS A 87 -3.19 7.81 19.97
N ALA A 88 -3.16 9.05 20.43
CA ALA A 88 -2.34 9.43 21.59
C ALA A 88 -2.71 8.55 22.80
N GLY A 89 -1.68 8.03 23.50
CA GLY A 89 -1.86 7.13 24.65
C GLY A 89 -2.04 5.65 24.32
N MET A 90 -2.27 5.25 23.06
CA MET A 90 -2.34 3.84 22.68
C MET A 90 -0.95 3.21 22.61
N THR A 91 -0.82 2.03 23.17
CA THR A 91 0.36 1.19 22.99
C THR A 91 0.40 0.57 21.59
N ARG A 92 1.53 -0.02 21.19
CA ARG A 92 1.61 -0.82 19.95
C ARG A 92 0.76 -2.08 20.04
N GLU A 93 0.64 -2.64 21.24
CA GLU A 93 -0.16 -3.84 21.51
C GLU A 93 -1.66 -3.56 21.39
N ASP A 94 -2.13 -2.42 21.92
CA ASP A 94 -3.54 -2.01 21.78
C ASP A 94 -3.91 -1.83 20.31
N LEU A 95 -3.05 -1.19 19.53
CA LEU A 95 -3.25 -1.03 18.10
C LEU A 95 -3.28 -2.37 17.38
N LEU A 96 -2.37 -3.29 17.73
CA LEU A 96 -2.33 -4.63 17.16
C LEU A 96 -3.62 -5.40 17.44
N LYS A 97 -4.09 -5.41 18.68
CA LYS A 97 -5.35 -6.09 19.06
C LYS A 97 -6.54 -5.54 18.27
N GLY A 98 -6.72 -4.22 18.27
CA GLY A 98 -7.83 -3.58 17.54
C GLY A 98 -7.80 -3.86 16.05
N ASN A 99 -6.63 -3.75 15.43
CA ASN A 99 -6.50 -4.03 14.00
C ASN A 99 -6.59 -5.53 13.66
N ALA A 100 -6.21 -6.43 14.57
CA ALA A 100 -6.43 -7.87 14.41
C ALA A 100 -7.93 -8.22 14.41
N GLU A 101 -8.72 -7.61 15.28
CA GLU A 101 -10.17 -7.78 15.32
C GLU A 101 -10.83 -7.26 14.03
N ILE A 102 -10.42 -6.08 13.57
CA ILE A 102 -10.89 -5.50 12.29
C ILE A 102 -10.54 -6.44 11.13
N ALA A 103 -9.31 -6.95 11.06
CA ALA A 103 -8.89 -7.88 10.01
C ALA A 103 -9.66 -9.21 10.04
N ALA A 104 -9.93 -9.74 11.23
CA ALA A 104 -10.70 -10.96 11.40
C ALA A 104 -12.15 -10.76 10.95
N GLN A 105 -12.78 -9.65 11.32
CA GLN A 105 -14.14 -9.33 10.87
C GLN A 105 -14.17 -9.11 9.36
N PHE A 106 -13.26 -8.34 8.81
CA PHE A 106 -13.14 -8.13 7.36
C PHE A 106 -12.96 -9.46 6.60
N GLY A 107 -12.12 -10.37 7.10
CA GLY A 107 -11.96 -11.70 6.50
C GLY A 107 -13.29 -12.50 6.50
N LYS A 108 -14.07 -12.47 7.59
CA LYS A 108 -15.39 -13.10 7.66
C LYS A 108 -16.37 -12.50 6.66
N ASP A 109 -16.37 -11.18 6.53
CA ASP A 109 -17.23 -10.46 5.59
C ASP A 109 -16.88 -10.80 4.13
N VAL A 110 -15.58 -10.89 3.81
CA VAL A 110 -15.10 -11.38 2.50
C VAL A 110 -15.61 -12.79 2.22
N ARG A 111 -15.46 -13.72 3.18
CA ARG A 111 -15.93 -15.10 3.05
C ARG A 111 -17.41 -15.17 2.78
N GLN A 112 -18.19 -14.30 3.42
CA GLN A 112 -19.64 -14.30 3.34
C GLN A 112 -20.19 -13.63 2.08
N TYR A 113 -19.61 -12.49 1.68
CA TYR A 113 -20.20 -11.61 0.67
C TYR A 113 -19.47 -11.61 -0.68
N CYS A 114 -18.17 -11.98 -0.71
CA CYS A 114 -17.40 -12.07 -1.95
C CYS A 114 -16.39 -13.25 -1.95
N PRO A 115 -16.85 -14.51 -1.74
CA PRO A 115 -15.95 -15.67 -1.65
C PRO A 115 -15.13 -15.93 -2.93
N ASN A 116 -15.53 -15.33 -4.05
CA ASN A 116 -14.88 -15.48 -5.35
C ASN A 116 -13.96 -14.29 -5.71
N VAL A 117 -13.62 -13.43 -4.74
CA VAL A 117 -12.69 -12.33 -4.96
C VAL A 117 -11.37 -12.87 -5.51
N LYS A 118 -10.83 -12.20 -6.53
CA LYS A 118 -9.61 -12.64 -7.20
C LYS A 118 -8.36 -12.27 -6.42
N HIS A 119 -8.32 -11.05 -5.89
CA HIS A 119 -7.18 -10.59 -5.11
C HIS A 119 -7.55 -9.50 -4.11
N ILE A 120 -6.90 -9.53 -2.96
CA ILE A 120 -7.00 -8.53 -1.89
C ILE A 120 -5.61 -8.00 -1.55
N VAL A 121 -5.47 -6.68 -1.49
CA VAL A 121 -4.29 -6.00 -0.93
C VAL A 121 -4.66 -5.40 0.43
N VAL A 122 -3.98 -5.83 1.49
CA VAL A 122 -4.17 -5.31 2.86
C VAL A 122 -2.99 -4.42 3.22
N ILE A 123 -3.24 -3.19 3.68
CA ILE A 123 -2.16 -2.23 3.94
C ILE A 123 -2.20 -1.58 5.33
N PHE A 124 -3.20 -1.85 6.16
CA PHE A 124 -3.25 -1.29 7.51
C PHE A 124 -2.38 -2.08 8.49
N ASN A 125 -1.67 -1.33 9.34
CA ASN A 125 -0.63 -1.86 10.20
C ASN A 125 -1.13 -2.66 11.42
N PRO A 126 -0.38 -3.70 11.82
CA PRO A 126 0.81 -4.28 11.18
C PRO A 126 0.41 -5.14 9.97
N ALA A 127 0.75 -4.69 8.76
CA ALA A 127 0.19 -5.23 7.51
C ALA A 127 0.39 -6.75 7.34
N ASP A 128 1.56 -7.29 7.70
CA ASP A 128 1.84 -8.73 7.59
C ASP A 128 0.91 -9.57 8.49
N ILE A 129 0.60 -9.06 9.68
CA ILE A 129 -0.29 -9.74 10.62
C ILE A 129 -1.75 -9.58 10.19
N THR A 130 -2.18 -8.38 9.84
CA THR A 130 -3.56 -8.11 9.43
C THR A 130 -3.91 -8.80 8.12
N GLY A 131 -2.97 -8.88 7.18
CA GLY A 131 -3.12 -9.67 5.97
C GLY A 131 -3.22 -11.17 6.23
N LEU A 132 -2.37 -11.72 7.13
CA LEU A 132 -2.46 -13.14 7.53
C LEU A 132 -3.82 -13.45 8.19
N ILE A 133 -4.26 -12.59 9.09
CA ILE A 133 -5.57 -12.75 9.75
C ILE A 133 -6.70 -12.69 8.70
N THR A 134 -6.66 -11.72 7.79
CA THR A 134 -7.63 -11.63 6.69
C THR A 134 -7.64 -12.92 5.87
N LEU A 135 -6.48 -13.46 5.51
CA LEU A 135 -6.37 -14.72 4.79
C LEU A 135 -7.04 -15.89 5.54
N LEU A 136 -6.70 -16.04 6.82
CA LEU A 136 -7.21 -17.15 7.65
C LEU A 136 -8.74 -17.11 7.80
N TYR A 137 -9.32 -15.92 8.00
CA TYR A 137 -10.76 -15.79 8.21
C TYR A 137 -11.57 -15.74 6.92
N SER A 138 -10.98 -15.31 5.81
CA SER A 138 -11.65 -15.28 4.50
C SER A 138 -11.76 -16.66 3.84
N GLY A 139 -10.85 -17.57 4.17
CA GLY A 139 -10.76 -18.88 3.52
C GLY A 139 -10.24 -18.83 2.08
N LEU A 140 -9.63 -17.72 1.70
CA LEU A 140 -8.99 -17.54 0.40
C LEU A 140 -7.69 -18.34 0.31
N LYS A 141 -7.15 -18.47 -0.90
CA LYS A 141 -5.82 -19.05 -1.11
C LYS A 141 -4.72 -18.01 -0.79
N PRO A 142 -3.53 -18.44 -0.34
CA PRO A 142 -2.40 -17.55 -0.10
C PRO A 142 -2.10 -16.59 -1.26
N SER A 143 -2.20 -17.08 -2.51
CA SER A 143 -1.98 -16.26 -3.71
C SER A 143 -3.02 -15.16 -3.96
N GLN A 144 -4.11 -15.14 -3.22
CA GLN A 144 -5.18 -14.14 -3.36
C GLN A 144 -5.08 -13.00 -2.35
N VAL A 145 -4.15 -13.06 -1.40
CA VAL A 145 -3.96 -12.01 -0.40
C VAL A 145 -2.51 -11.57 -0.37
N SER A 146 -2.27 -10.28 -0.47
CA SER A 146 -0.95 -9.69 -0.34
C SER A 146 -0.97 -8.44 0.53
N THR A 147 0.20 -8.04 1.02
CA THR A 147 0.37 -6.84 1.84
C THR A 147 1.42 -5.92 1.25
N LEU A 148 1.28 -4.62 1.50
CA LEU A 148 2.19 -3.62 0.99
C LEU A 148 3.49 -3.59 1.81
N ALA A 149 4.61 -3.95 1.19
CA ALA A 149 5.95 -3.90 1.75
C ALA A 149 6.92 -3.01 0.95
N ALA A 150 6.42 -2.28 -0.04
CA ALA A 150 7.22 -1.57 -1.03
C ALA A 150 7.87 -0.27 -0.54
N LEU A 151 7.23 0.45 0.42
CA LEU A 151 7.62 1.81 0.78
C LEU A 151 9.08 1.94 1.20
N ASP A 152 9.57 1.00 1.96
CA ASP A 152 10.93 1.08 2.48
C ASP A 152 11.96 0.87 1.38
N SER A 153 11.64 0.05 0.40
CA SER A 153 12.48 -0.15 -0.81
C SER A 153 12.46 1.09 -1.71
N THR A 154 11.33 1.76 -1.86
CA THR A 154 11.27 3.04 -2.61
C THR A 154 11.99 4.17 -1.89
N ARG A 155 12.02 4.16 -0.54
CA ARG A 155 12.85 5.08 0.26
C ARG A 155 14.34 4.86 0.00
N LEU A 156 14.80 3.59 -0.04
CA LEU A 156 16.18 3.28 -0.41
C LEU A 156 16.52 3.83 -1.79
N GLN A 157 15.67 3.60 -2.78
CA GLN A 157 15.88 4.15 -4.12
C GLN A 157 15.99 5.68 -4.09
N ASN A 158 15.09 6.36 -3.38
CA ASN A 158 15.08 7.82 -3.29
C ASN A 158 16.32 8.39 -2.58
N GLU A 159 16.80 7.75 -1.51
CA GLU A 159 18.02 8.18 -0.83
C GLU A 159 19.26 8.00 -1.73
N LEU A 160 19.31 6.93 -2.53
CA LEU A 160 20.38 6.75 -3.52
C LEU A 160 20.28 7.77 -4.68
N VAL A 161 19.05 8.10 -5.15
CA VAL A 161 18.82 9.18 -6.13
C VAL A 161 19.41 10.49 -5.62
N LYS A 162 19.10 10.86 -4.38
CA LYS A 162 19.62 12.08 -3.76
C LYS A 162 21.14 12.05 -3.59
N TYR A 163 21.70 10.92 -3.17
CA TYR A 163 23.11 10.78 -2.92
C TYR A 163 23.96 10.88 -4.20
N PHE A 164 23.56 10.14 -5.23
CA PHE A 164 24.31 10.08 -6.49
C PHE A 164 23.91 11.16 -7.51
N HIS A 165 22.85 11.92 -7.24
CA HIS A 165 22.29 12.93 -8.17
C HIS A 165 21.97 12.36 -9.56
N ILE A 166 21.37 11.16 -9.61
CA ILE A 166 21.01 10.45 -10.85
C ILE A 166 19.50 10.15 -10.89
N PRO A 167 18.93 9.90 -12.09
CA PRO A 167 17.53 9.51 -12.22
C PRO A 167 17.21 8.20 -11.49
N ALA A 168 15.98 8.06 -11.00
CA ALA A 168 15.51 6.84 -10.35
C ALA A 168 15.56 5.61 -11.28
N SER A 169 15.43 5.80 -12.59
CA SER A 169 15.57 4.75 -13.61
C SER A 169 16.94 4.06 -13.61
N ASP A 170 17.98 4.78 -13.17
CA ASP A 170 19.37 4.29 -13.12
C ASP A 170 19.64 3.46 -11.85
N ILE A 171 18.68 3.41 -10.91
CA ILE A 171 18.79 2.67 -9.66
C ILE A 171 17.76 1.54 -9.67
N GLN A 172 18.24 0.31 -9.65
CA GLN A 172 17.43 -0.87 -9.86
C GLN A 172 17.52 -1.83 -8.67
N ASN A 173 16.47 -2.64 -8.49
CA ASN A 173 16.42 -3.74 -7.53
C ASN A 173 16.69 -3.35 -6.08
N CYS A 174 16.31 -2.15 -5.68
CA CYS A 174 16.30 -1.77 -4.27
C CYS A 174 15.39 -2.70 -3.48
N ARG A 175 15.89 -3.26 -2.39
CA ARG A 175 15.14 -4.18 -1.53
C ARG A 175 15.39 -3.88 -0.07
N THR A 176 14.31 -3.83 0.69
CA THR A 176 14.32 -3.81 2.15
C THR A 176 13.34 -4.87 2.61
N TYR A 177 13.69 -5.59 3.66
CA TYR A 177 12.88 -6.66 4.25
C TYR A 177 12.87 -6.56 5.76
N GLY A 178 12.05 -7.38 6.41
CA GLY A 178 11.94 -7.43 7.86
C GLY A 178 10.90 -6.45 8.42
N GLY A 179 10.98 -6.18 9.72
CA GLY A 179 10.03 -5.32 10.41
C GLY A 179 10.10 -3.87 9.94
N HIS A 180 8.94 -3.24 9.80
CA HIS A 180 8.84 -1.83 9.41
C HIS A 180 9.30 -0.91 10.56
N GLY A 181 10.55 -0.45 10.51
CA GLY A 181 11.23 0.36 11.53
C GLY A 181 12.65 -0.14 11.83
N GLU A 182 13.04 -0.17 13.10
CA GLU A 182 14.42 -0.50 13.53
C GLU A 182 14.88 -1.91 13.14
N GLN A 183 13.95 -2.83 12.89
CA GLN A 183 14.24 -4.20 12.47
C GLN A 183 14.33 -4.35 10.94
N MET A 184 14.31 -3.25 10.22
CA MET A 184 14.42 -3.23 8.77
C MET A 184 15.82 -3.60 8.31
N ALA A 185 15.93 -4.55 7.39
CA ALA A 185 17.17 -4.90 6.73
C ALA A 185 17.23 -4.24 5.33
N VAL A 186 18.22 -3.38 5.12
CA VAL A 186 18.46 -2.68 3.86
C VAL A 186 19.49 -3.47 3.04
N PHE A 187 19.07 -3.97 1.86
CA PHE A 187 19.90 -4.85 1.04
C PHE A 187 20.67 -4.09 -0.04
N ALA A 188 22.00 -4.01 0.13
CA ALA A 188 22.88 -3.48 -0.90
C ALA A 188 23.12 -4.49 -2.03
N SER A 189 23.17 -5.80 -1.71
CA SER A 189 23.57 -6.87 -2.62
C SER A 189 22.66 -7.05 -3.84
N THR A 190 21.40 -6.64 -3.75
CA THR A 190 20.45 -6.71 -4.86
C THR A 190 20.40 -5.43 -5.68
N THR A 191 20.84 -4.32 -5.10
CA THR A 191 20.73 -2.98 -5.70
C THR A 191 21.81 -2.73 -6.73
N LYS A 192 21.41 -2.14 -7.87
CA LYS A 192 22.34 -1.74 -8.94
C LYS A 192 22.20 -0.26 -9.23
N ILE A 193 23.32 0.38 -9.52
CA ILE A 193 23.43 1.78 -9.96
C ILE A 193 24.02 1.76 -11.36
N LYS A 194 23.26 2.20 -12.37
CA LYS A 194 23.66 2.15 -13.79
C LYS A 194 24.18 0.77 -14.22
N GLY A 195 23.58 -0.29 -13.68
CA GLY A 195 23.95 -1.68 -13.96
C GLY A 195 25.07 -2.25 -13.08
N GLU A 196 25.84 -1.44 -12.36
CA GLU A 196 26.90 -1.88 -11.44
C GLU A 196 26.31 -2.23 -10.06
N PRO A 197 26.77 -3.29 -9.38
CA PRO A 197 26.31 -3.63 -8.04
C PRO A 197 26.61 -2.49 -7.03
N LEU A 198 25.66 -2.15 -6.17
CA LEU A 198 25.87 -1.14 -5.13
C LEU A 198 26.99 -1.54 -4.15
N THR A 199 27.21 -2.83 -3.94
CA THR A 199 28.30 -3.37 -3.11
C THR A 199 29.69 -2.90 -3.57
N ASP A 200 29.87 -2.63 -4.87
CA ASP A 200 31.16 -2.21 -5.44
C ASP A 200 31.44 -0.71 -5.19
N PHE A 201 30.46 0.02 -4.68
CA PHE A 201 30.58 1.43 -4.31
C PHE A 201 30.88 1.60 -2.82
N ILE A 202 30.29 0.73 -1.98
CA ILE A 202 30.36 0.85 -0.52
C ILE A 202 31.78 0.65 -0.01
N GLY A 203 32.26 1.58 0.84
CA GLY A 203 33.61 1.58 1.38
C GLY A 203 34.67 2.16 0.44
N THR A 204 34.26 2.71 -0.71
CA THR A 204 35.15 3.41 -1.66
C THR A 204 34.93 4.93 -1.59
N THR A 205 35.66 5.67 -2.40
CA THR A 205 35.45 7.13 -2.56
C THR A 205 34.09 7.47 -3.20
N ARG A 206 33.42 6.51 -3.85
CA ARG A 206 32.09 6.69 -4.47
C ARG A 206 30.97 6.66 -3.42
N LEU A 207 31.11 5.84 -2.37
CA LEU A 207 30.20 5.75 -1.23
C LEU A 207 30.98 5.28 0.00
N PRO A 208 31.58 6.18 0.79
CA PRO A 208 32.26 5.84 2.02
C PRO A 208 31.38 5.06 2.99
N LEU A 209 31.95 4.18 3.79
CA LEU A 209 31.20 3.28 4.66
C LEU A 209 30.32 4.04 5.67
N ASN A 210 30.83 5.13 6.24
CA ASN A 210 30.06 5.98 7.15
C ASN A 210 28.84 6.62 6.47
N GLU A 211 28.96 7.05 5.22
CA GLU A 211 27.86 7.64 4.45
C GLU A 211 26.80 6.59 4.07
N TRP A 212 27.24 5.35 3.79
CA TRP A 212 26.33 4.22 3.62
C TRP A 212 25.53 3.93 4.90
N GLU A 213 26.18 3.92 6.06
CA GLU A 213 25.49 3.72 7.34
C GLU A 213 24.48 4.85 7.61
N GLU A 214 24.84 6.10 7.36
CA GLU A 214 23.92 7.22 7.48
C GLU A 214 22.74 7.13 6.50
N LEU A 215 22.98 6.67 5.26
CA LEU A 215 21.94 6.47 4.27
C LEU A 215 20.93 5.39 4.76
N LYS A 216 21.40 4.27 5.30
CA LYS A 216 20.53 3.25 5.91
C LYS A 216 19.67 3.82 7.02
N VAL A 217 20.25 4.64 7.91
CA VAL A 217 19.49 5.30 8.99
C VAL A 217 18.37 6.18 8.42
N ARG A 218 18.65 6.97 7.37
CA ARG A 218 17.63 7.80 6.71
C ARG A 218 16.50 6.96 6.09
N VAL A 219 16.83 5.82 5.49
CA VAL A 219 15.82 4.87 4.96
C VAL A 219 14.92 4.36 6.08
N ILE A 220 15.53 3.86 7.16
CA ILE A 220 14.82 3.29 8.33
C ILE A 220 13.91 4.35 8.99
N GLN A 221 14.40 5.56 9.15
CA GLN A 221 13.68 6.67 9.78
C GLN A 221 12.79 7.46 8.81
N GLY A 222 12.72 7.09 7.54
CA GLY A 222 12.01 7.87 6.53
C GLY A 222 10.53 8.11 6.83
N GLY A 223 9.85 7.18 7.50
CA GLY A 223 8.48 7.38 7.96
C GLY A 223 8.36 8.43 9.05
N LYS A 224 9.27 8.39 10.05
CA LYS A 224 9.33 9.39 11.12
C LYS A 224 9.65 10.77 10.56
N HIS A 225 10.62 10.87 9.65
CA HIS A 225 10.98 12.14 9.01
C HIS A 225 9.79 12.82 8.32
N ILE A 226 8.93 12.06 7.62
CA ILE A 226 7.71 12.63 7.02
C ILE A 226 6.74 13.12 8.09
N ILE A 227 6.58 12.40 9.21
CA ILE A 227 5.73 12.83 10.32
C ILE A 227 6.27 14.13 10.92
N ASP A 228 7.57 14.24 11.14
CA ASP A 228 8.22 15.42 11.70
C ASP A 228 8.00 16.66 10.80
N LEU A 229 8.03 16.48 9.48
CA LEU A 229 7.83 17.58 8.52
C LEU A 229 6.36 17.94 8.27
N ARG A 230 5.45 16.95 8.28
CA ARG A 230 4.05 17.15 7.86
C ARG A 230 3.04 17.05 8.99
N GLY A 231 3.46 16.70 10.22
CA GLY A 231 2.57 16.46 11.36
C GLY A 231 1.68 15.20 11.21
N ARG A 232 1.93 14.37 10.18
CA ARG A 232 1.13 13.17 9.89
C ARG A 232 1.91 12.14 9.07
N SER A 233 1.47 10.89 9.13
CA SER A 233 2.05 9.79 8.36
C SER A 233 1.88 9.97 6.84
N SER A 234 2.71 9.26 6.06
CA SER A 234 2.57 9.16 4.60
C SER A 234 1.20 8.60 4.23
N PHE A 235 0.59 9.14 3.17
CA PHE A 235 -0.65 8.61 2.61
C PHE A 235 -0.60 8.51 1.08
N GLN A 236 0.10 9.39 0.39
CA GLN A 236 0.22 9.37 -1.07
C GLN A 236 0.99 8.13 -1.58
N SER A 237 2.17 7.86 -1.02
CA SER A 237 2.99 6.71 -1.44
C SER A 237 2.35 5.35 -1.13
N PRO A 238 1.78 5.08 0.06
CA PRO A 238 1.08 3.82 0.28
C PRO A 238 -0.16 3.67 -0.60
N ALA A 239 -0.90 4.74 -0.87
CA ALA A 239 -2.04 4.71 -1.79
C ALA A 239 -1.60 4.35 -3.22
N TYR A 240 -0.62 5.06 -3.76
CA TYR A 240 -0.11 4.80 -5.11
C TYR A 240 0.41 3.37 -5.27
N LEU A 241 1.30 2.92 -4.38
CA LEU A 241 1.92 1.60 -4.48
C LEU A 241 0.93 0.46 -4.27
N SER A 242 -0.08 0.60 -3.42
CA SER A 242 -1.12 -0.40 -3.27
C SER A 242 -2.02 -0.51 -4.52
N ILE A 243 -2.26 0.59 -5.21
CA ILE A 243 -2.98 0.60 -6.48
C ILE A 243 -2.11 0.00 -7.61
N GLU A 244 -0.80 0.23 -7.62
CA GLU A 244 0.09 -0.52 -8.53
C GLU A 244 0.06 -2.03 -8.28
N MET A 245 0.00 -2.47 -7.00
CA MET A 245 -0.11 -3.88 -6.66
C MET A 245 -1.41 -4.49 -7.20
N ILE A 246 -2.55 -3.84 -6.98
CA ILE A 246 -3.83 -4.35 -7.46
C ILE A 246 -3.94 -4.28 -8.98
N ALA A 247 -3.34 -3.28 -9.62
CA ALA A 247 -3.24 -3.18 -11.07
C ALA A 247 -2.51 -4.39 -11.68
N ALA A 248 -1.42 -4.82 -11.06
CA ALA A 248 -0.70 -6.03 -11.48
C ALA A 248 -1.57 -7.28 -11.35
N ALA A 249 -2.34 -7.41 -10.27
CA ALA A 249 -3.30 -8.51 -10.09
C ALA A 249 -4.44 -8.48 -11.12
N MET A 250 -4.79 -7.31 -11.64
CA MET A 250 -5.78 -7.10 -12.71
C MET A 250 -5.23 -7.42 -14.12
N GLY A 251 -3.97 -7.83 -14.24
CA GLY A 251 -3.33 -8.11 -15.53
C GLY A 251 -2.53 -6.94 -16.12
N GLY A 252 -2.28 -5.91 -15.34
CA GLY A 252 -1.41 -4.80 -15.70
C GLY A 252 0.07 -5.15 -15.68
N GLN A 253 0.93 -4.13 -15.62
CA GLN A 253 2.38 -4.33 -15.53
C GLN A 253 2.75 -5.04 -14.22
N PRO A 254 3.74 -5.95 -14.24
CA PRO A 254 4.18 -6.64 -13.04
C PRO A 254 4.63 -5.66 -11.94
N PHE A 255 4.19 -5.90 -10.71
CA PHE A 255 4.65 -5.12 -9.56
C PHE A 255 6.12 -5.43 -9.26
N ARG A 256 6.95 -4.40 -9.16
CA ARG A 256 8.42 -4.53 -9.11
C ARG A 256 9.01 -4.48 -7.71
N TRP A 257 8.21 -4.14 -6.72
CA TRP A 257 8.66 -3.94 -5.34
C TRP A 257 8.34 -5.15 -4.46
N PRO A 258 8.97 -5.27 -3.27
CA PRO A 258 8.57 -6.27 -2.30
C PRO A 258 7.10 -6.17 -1.91
N ALA A 259 6.47 -7.33 -1.76
CA ALA A 259 5.12 -7.49 -1.25
C ALA A 259 5.12 -8.62 -0.21
N GLY A 260 4.28 -8.49 0.82
CA GLY A 260 4.02 -9.60 1.73
C GLY A 260 3.11 -10.63 1.06
N THR A 261 3.47 -11.90 1.16
CA THR A 261 2.71 -13.05 0.65
C THR A 261 2.80 -14.20 1.64
N TYR A 262 1.91 -15.20 1.55
CA TYR A 262 1.80 -16.29 2.53
C TYR A 262 1.94 -17.66 1.89
#